data_40f5c3e3c36da5357176b04c157e41e4
#
_entry.id   40f5c3e3c36da5357176b04c157e41e4
#
_cell.length_a   1.000
_cell.length_b   1.000
_cell.length_c   1.000
_cell.angle_alpha   90.00
_cell.angle_beta   90.00
_cell.angle_gamma   90.00
#
_symmetry.space_group_name_H-M   'P 1'
#
loop_
_entity.id
_entity.type
_entity.pdbx_description
1 polymer ?
#
loop_
_entity_poly.entity_id
_entity_poly.type
_entity_poly.pdbx_seq_one_letter_code
_entity_poly.pdbx_strand_id
1 'polypeptide(L)'
;MPDTQIPQLEPWQWSEEQWRKLVAQVRAGKRYRPKAWKNGARCAVALSFDSDHETNELRDGGKSIGRMAWGQSGNRVGVPRIRKLLEKHDVKATFYVPAVAALLHPEEQRALVAEGHEIGIHGWIHELNSVLPREAERDLMLRSADTLEKITGKRSVGMRTPSWDFSPNTLALEKELGLLYDSSLMADEDCYELLLHGEETGVIELPVEWVRDDAVYFAMHRFSSLRPYTPPTDVLDIFRRELDAAWEDGGVFQLTMHPHIIGYRSRIWIVDELIRHAKSKGQGKDAAWFATHAEVAAYAKEHAA
;
A
#
# COMPACT_ATOMS: atom_id res chain seq x y z
N MET A 1 43.04 -17.64 -23.41
CA MET A 1 42.00 -18.64 -23.53
C MET A 1 40.68 -17.87 -23.61
N PRO A 2 39.83 -18.11 -24.60
CA PRO A 2 38.55 -17.37 -24.65
C PRO A 2 37.68 -17.83 -23.47
N ASP A 3 37.17 -16.86 -22.71
CA ASP A 3 36.17 -17.04 -21.68
C ASP A 3 34.93 -17.66 -22.32
N THR A 4 34.76 -18.96 -22.14
CA THR A 4 33.53 -19.66 -22.54
C THR A 4 32.47 -19.27 -21.52
N GLN A 5 31.79 -18.14 -21.75
CA GLN A 5 30.54 -17.82 -21.09
C GLN A 5 29.57 -18.98 -21.37
N ILE A 6 29.20 -19.72 -20.34
CA ILE A 6 28.11 -20.70 -20.41
C ILE A 6 26.89 -19.92 -20.87
N PRO A 7 26.24 -20.28 -21.99
CA PRO A 7 25.05 -19.56 -22.43
C PRO A 7 24.00 -19.58 -21.28
N GLN A 8 23.62 -18.42 -20.83
CA GLN A 8 22.55 -18.31 -19.84
C GLN A 8 21.25 -18.71 -20.55
N LEU A 9 20.63 -19.81 -20.09
CA LEU A 9 19.37 -20.28 -20.66
C LEU A 9 18.29 -19.21 -20.54
N GLU A 10 17.53 -19.02 -21.58
CA GLU A 10 16.35 -18.15 -21.56
C GLU A 10 15.25 -18.74 -20.66
N PRO A 11 14.40 -17.93 -20.04
CA PRO A 11 13.39 -18.41 -19.09
C PRO A 11 12.49 -19.55 -19.59
N TRP A 12 12.15 -19.57 -20.88
CA TRP A 12 11.36 -20.65 -21.49
C TRP A 12 12.13 -21.95 -21.70
N GLN A 13 13.44 -21.95 -21.50
CA GLN A 13 14.32 -23.12 -21.60
C GLN A 13 14.63 -23.73 -20.22
N TRP A 14 14.18 -23.09 -19.16
CA TRP A 14 14.42 -23.59 -17.80
C TRP A 14 13.67 -24.89 -17.53
N SER A 15 14.16 -25.68 -16.59
CA SER A 15 13.49 -26.89 -16.15
C SER A 15 12.24 -26.53 -15.30
N GLU A 16 11.30 -27.47 -15.24
CA GLU A 16 10.14 -27.38 -14.31
C GLU A 16 10.58 -27.15 -12.87
N GLU A 17 11.65 -27.78 -12.43
CA GLU A 17 12.23 -27.61 -11.10
C GLU A 17 12.67 -26.16 -10.88
N GLN A 18 13.32 -25.53 -11.84
CA GLN A 18 13.72 -24.13 -11.75
C GLN A 18 12.50 -23.20 -11.66
N TRP A 19 11.47 -23.41 -12.47
CA TRP A 19 10.23 -22.64 -12.36
C TRP A 19 9.55 -22.82 -10.99
N ARG A 20 9.41 -24.06 -10.53
CA ARG A 20 8.83 -24.35 -9.20
C ARG A 20 9.61 -23.68 -8.08
N LYS A 21 10.94 -23.70 -8.12
CA LYS A 21 11.80 -23.04 -7.13
C LYS A 21 11.60 -21.53 -7.11
N LEU A 22 11.54 -20.88 -8.27
CA LEU A 22 11.32 -19.44 -8.38
C LEU A 22 9.94 -19.04 -7.86
N VAL A 23 8.90 -19.76 -8.29
CA VAL A 23 7.52 -19.50 -7.88
C VAL A 23 7.32 -19.74 -6.39
N ALA A 24 8.06 -20.67 -5.78
CA ALA A 24 7.96 -20.99 -4.36
C ALA A 24 8.67 -20.01 -3.43
N GLN A 25 9.40 -19.01 -3.96
CA GLN A 25 10.12 -18.03 -3.12
C GLN A 25 9.17 -17.29 -2.19
N VAL A 26 8.10 -16.73 -2.73
CA VAL A 26 7.03 -16.09 -1.96
C VAL A 26 5.68 -16.57 -2.50
N ARG A 27 4.83 -17.07 -1.62
CA ARG A 27 3.50 -17.61 -1.98
C ARG A 27 2.44 -17.18 -1.00
N ALA A 28 1.20 -17.13 -1.49
CA ALA A 28 0.03 -17.05 -0.62
C ALA A 28 -0.15 -18.37 0.14
N GLY A 29 -0.35 -18.24 1.44
CA GLY A 29 -0.68 -19.31 2.35
C GLY A 29 -2.17 -19.34 2.69
N LYS A 30 -2.47 -19.49 3.99
CA LYS A 30 -3.83 -19.50 4.51
C LYS A 30 -4.51 -18.14 4.31
N ARG A 31 -5.77 -18.16 3.82
CA ARG A 31 -6.62 -16.96 3.82
C ARG A 31 -7.08 -16.65 5.24
N TYR A 32 -6.97 -15.39 5.63
CA TYR A 32 -7.41 -14.88 6.92
C TYR A 32 -8.73 -14.11 6.77
N ARG A 33 -9.83 -14.83 6.80
CA ARG A 33 -11.16 -14.26 6.72
C ARG A 33 -11.94 -14.57 8.00
N PRO A 34 -12.27 -13.56 8.83
CA PRO A 34 -13.12 -13.75 10.00
C PRO A 34 -14.58 -14.00 9.59
N LYS A 35 -15.37 -14.67 10.43
CA LYS A 35 -16.82 -14.85 10.21
C LYS A 35 -17.59 -13.54 10.24
N ALA A 36 -17.11 -12.56 10.95
CA ALA A 36 -17.58 -11.18 10.99
C ALA A 36 -16.42 -10.28 11.41
N TRP A 37 -16.40 -9.06 10.91
CA TRP A 37 -15.45 -8.05 11.30
C TRP A 37 -15.79 -7.43 12.65
N LYS A 38 -14.91 -6.58 13.17
CA LYS A 38 -15.05 -5.94 14.48
C LYS A 38 -16.45 -5.36 14.69
N ASN A 39 -16.99 -5.56 15.88
CA ASN A 39 -18.36 -5.20 16.26
C ASN A 39 -19.46 -5.87 15.42
N GLY A 40 -19.17 -7.01 14.82
CA GLY A 40 -20.11 -7.73 13.97
C GLY A 40 -20.29 -7.13 12.57
N ALA A 41 -19.43 -6.21 12.16
CA ALA A 41 -19.50 -5.60 10.83
C ALA A 41 -19.34 -6.65 9.72
N ARG A 42 -19.97 -6.38 8.57
CA ARG A 42 -19.95 -7.28 7.43
C ARG A 42 -18.66 -7.21 6.63
N CYS A 43 -18.11 -6.01 6.45
CA CYS A 43 -16.94 -5.76 5.63
C CYS A 43 -15.96 -4.85 6.38
N ALA A 44 -14.66 -5.06 6.19
CA ALA A 44 -13.63 -4.09 6.58
C ALA A 44 -13.34 -3.14 5.42
N VAL A 45 -13.19 -1.85 5.74
CA VAL A 45 -12.81 -0.81 4.77
C VAL A 45 -11.50 -0.18 5.21
N ALA A 46 -10.45 -0.45 4.45
CA ALA A 46 -9.08 -0.02 4.71
C ALA A 46 -8.65 1.01 3.66
N LEU A 47 -8.74 2.29 4.00
CA LEU A 47 -8.27 3.37 3.12
C LEU A 47 -6.80 3.62 3.36
N SER A 48 -6.02 3.73 2.28
CA SER A 48 -4.59 4.04 2.39
C SER A 48 -4.16 5.15 1.42
N PHE A 49 -3.10 5.85 1.82
CA PHE A 49 -2.50 6.95 1.07
C PHE A 49 -0.98 6.76 1.01
N ASP A 50 -0.46 6.60 -0.21
CA ASP A 50 0.98 6.54 -0.45
C ASP A 50 1.49 7.98 -0.60
N SER A 51 2.14 8.48 0.47
CA SER A 51 2.60 9.87 0.60
C SER A 51 3.98 10.06 -0.03
N ASP A 52 4.09 9.74 -1.31
CA ASP A 52 5.36 9.78 -2.04
C ASP A 52 5.95 11.18 -2.14
N HIS A 53 5.09 12.17 -2.31
CA HIS A 53 5.49 13.57 -2.44
C HIS A 53 6.63 13.75 -3.46
N GLU A 54 7.69 14.48 -3.10
CA GLU A 54 8.83 14.75 -3.98
C GLU A 54 9.70 13.51 -4.25
N THR A 55 9.58 12.43 -3.47
CA THR A 55 10.43 11.25 -3.62
C THR A 55 10.24 10.55 -4.96
N ASN A 56 9.06 10.66 -5.57
CA ASN A 56 8.82 10.20 -6.94
C ASN A 56 9.77 10.80 -7.99
N GLU A 57 10.28 12.00 -7.75
CA GLU A 57 11.29 12.62 -8.63
C GLU A 57 12.69 12.47 -8.06
N LEU A 58 12.85 12.52 -6.73
CA LEU A 58 14.16 12.42 -6.10
C LEU A 58 14.83 11.08 -6.38
N ARG A 59 14.08 9.97 -6.40
CA ARG A 59 14.60 8.64 -6.76
C ARG A 59 15.18 8.59 -8.18
N ASP A 60 14.67 9.43 -9.08
CA ASP A 60 15.12 9.55 -10.47
C ASP A 60 16.23 10.61 -10.65
N GLY A 61 16.75 11.16 -9.55
CA GLY A 61 17.87 12.09 -9.50
C GLY A 61 17.48 13.57 -9.42
N GLY A 62 16.22 13.92 -9.21
CA GLY A 62 15.76 15.29 -8.89
C GLY A 62 15.89 16.31 -10.02
N LYS A 63 15.85 15.87 -11.28
CA LYS A 63 16.08 16.74 -12.45
C LYS A 63 14.86 17.53 -12.91
N SER A 64 13.65 17.04 -12.60
CA SER A 64 12.41 17.66 -13.06
C SER A 64 11.78 18.49 -11.93
N ILE A 65 11.98 19.80 -11.96
CA ILE A 65 11.31 20.73 -11.03
C ILE A 65 9.78 20.62 -11.13
N GLY A 66 9.24 20.39 -12.33
CA GLY A 66 7.79 20.22 -12.51
C GLY A 66 7.24 18.98 -11.80
N ARG A 67 7.95 17.84 -11.85
CA ARG A 67 7.57 16.64 -11.12
C ARG A 67 7.75 16.81 -9.60
N MET A 68 8.80 17.46 -9.13
CA MET A 68 8.94 17.81 -7.72
C MET A 68 7.81 18.71 -7.23
N ALA A 69 7.42 19.74 -8.02
CA ALA A 69 6.29 20.61 -7.69
C ALA A 69 4.96 19.84 -7.66
N TRP A 70 4.81 18.83 -8.51
CA TRP A 70 3.66 17.94 -8.45
C TRP A 70 3.66 17.10 -7.16
N GLY A 71 4.78 16.50 -6.79
CA GLY A 71 4.94 15.82 -5.49
C GLY A 71 4.63 16.73 -4.30
N GLN A 72 5.18 17.96 -4.30
CA GLN A 72 4.92 18.98 -3.29
C GLN A 72 3.41 19.29 -3.13
N SER A 73 2.61 19.18 -4.18
CA SER A 73 1.16 19.40 -4.08
C SER A 73 0.48 18.40 -3.12
N GLY A 74 1.06 17.22 -2.96
CA GLY A 74 0.58 16.21 -2.02
C GLY A 74 0.63 16.71 -0.59
N ASN A 75 1.81 17.15 -0.12
CA ASN A 75 1.97 17.73 1.21
C ASN A 75 1.21 19.07 1.35
N ARG A 76 1.40 19.98 0.39
CA ARG A 76 0.88 21.34 0.50
C ARG A 76 -0.65 21.42 0.46
N VAL A 77 -1.30 20.56 -0.30
CA VAL A 77 -2.74 20.66 -0.61
C VAL A 77 -3.48 19.36 -0.36
N GLY A 78 -2.92 18.22 -0.80
CA GLY A 78 -3.57 16.93 -0.77
C GLY A 78 -3.82 16.45 0.66
N VAL A 79 -2.76 16.27 1.45
CA VAL A 79 -2.86 15.78 2.85
C VAL A 79 -3.75 16.68 3.70
N PRO A 80 -3.66 18.02 3.68
CA PRO A 80 -4.58 18.86 4.45
C PRO A 80 -6.07 18.66 4.10
N ARG A 81 -6.39 18.41 2.83
CA ARG A 81 -7.76 18.10 2.40
C ARG A 81 -8.21 16.72 2.85
N ILE A 82 -7.34 15.72 2.71
CA ILE A 82 -7.60 14.34 3.13
C ILE A 82 -7.85 14.30 4.63
N ARG A 83 -6.97 14.89 5.46
CA ARG A 83 -7.14 14.96 6.92
C ARG A 83 -8.48 15.55 7.32
N LYS A 84 -8.82 16.74 6.76
CA LYS A 84 -10.12 17.38 7.01
C LYS A 84 -11.31 16.50 6.64
N LEU A 85 -11.19 15.72 5.57
CA LEU A 85 -12.24 14.81 5.12
C LEU A 85 -12.35 13.60 6.04
N LEU A 86 -11.23 12.99 6.42
CA LEU A 86 -11.20 11.87 7.37
C LEU A 86 -11.73 12.28 8.75
N GLU A 87 -11.35 13.47 9.25
CA GLU A 87 -11.90 14.06 10.47
C GLU A 87 -13.42 14.25 10.39
N LYS A 88 -13.92 14.85 9.30
CA LYS A 88 -15.36 15.04 9.06
C LYS A 88 -16.16 13.75 9.16
N HIS A 89 -15.57 12.65 8.75
CA HIS A 89 -16.22 11.35 8.75
C HIS A 89 -15.84 10.48 9.96
N ASP A 90 -14.98 10.93 10.84
CA ASP A 90 -14.42 10.12 11.93
C ASP A 90 -13.90 8.76 11.41
N VAL A 91 -13.03 8.82 10.41
CA VAL A 91 -12.40 7.66 9.76
C VAL A 91 -10.89 7.74 9.95
N LYS A 92 -10.28 6.62 10.32
CA LYS A 92 -8.82 6.49 10.35
C LYS A 92 -8.35 5.77 9.09
N ALA A 93 -7.13 6.08 8.66
CA ALA A 93 -6.52 5.54 7.46
C ALA A 93 -5.03 5.25 7.70
N THR A 94 -4.43 4.51 6.79
CA THR A 94 -2.99 4.23 6.79
C THR A 94 -2.30 5.12 5.76
N PHE A 95 -1.20 5.74 6.17
CA PHE A 95 -0.33 6.51 5.28
C PHE A 95 1.00 5.77 5.13
N TYR A 96 1.32 5.32 3.93
CA TYR A 96 2.62 4.75 3.61
C TYR A 96 3.55 5.87 3.18
N VAL A 97 4.67 6.01 3.89
CA VAL A 97 5.51 7.19 3.78
C VAL A 97 6.96 6.79 3.49
N PRO A 98 7.52 7.22 2.35
CA PRO A 98 8.96 7.14 2.15
C PRO A 98 9.69 7.95 3.24
N ALA A 99 10.75 7.39 3.83
CA ALA A 99 11.41 8.05 4.97
C ALA A 99 11.98 9.42 4.60
N VAL A 100 12.44 9.62 3.35
CA VAL A 100 12.88 10.93 2.85
C VAL A 100 11.73 11.92 2.79
N ALA A 101 10.52 11.50 2.39
CA ALA A 101 9.34 12.37 2.45
C ALA A 101 9.02 12.78 3.89
N ALA A 102 9.14 11.85 4.85
CA ALA A 102 8.98 12.17 6.27
C ALA A 102 10.05 13.14 6.79
N LEU A 103 11.30 13.03 6.34
CA LEU A 103 12.38 13.97 6.69
C LEU A 103 12.11 15.38 6.13
N LEU A 104 11.54 15.47 4.94
CA LEU A 104 11.18 16.75 4.30
C LEU A 104 9.95 17.37 4.96
N HIS A 105 9.00 16.57 5.43
CA HIS A 105 7.71 17.01 5.97
C HIS A 105 7.40 16.38 7.35
N PRO A 106 8.26 16.55 8.38
CA PRO A 106 8.11 15.84 9.65
C PRO A 106 6.85 16.24 10.44
N GLU A 107 6.39 17.48 10.30
CA GLU A 107 5.19 17.95 11.00
C GLU A 107 3.90 17.30 10.46
N GLU A 108 3.89 16.95 9.18
CA GLU A 108 2.79 16.20 8.59
C GLU A 108 2.65 14.84 9.26
N GLN A 109 3.76 14.11 9.42
CA GLN A 109 3.74 12.77 10.01
C GLN A 109 3.32 12.79 11.48
N ARG A 110 3.82 13.78 12.24
CA ARG A 110 3.41 13.98 13.65
C ARG A 110 1.92 14.27 13.76
N ALA A 111 1.39 15.10 12.88
CA ALA A 111 -0.02 15.45 12.87
C ALA A 111 -0.92 14.25 12.52
N LEU A 112 -0.53 13.44 11.52
CA LEU A 112 -1.26 12.21 11.15
C LEU A 112 -1.34 11.23 12.33
N VAL A 113 -0.23 10.99 13.01
CA VAL A 113 -0.20 10.11 14.19
C VAL A 113 -0.99 10.69 15.36
N ALA A 114 -0.93 12.02 15.61
CA ALA A 114 -1.71 12.67 16.66
C ALA A 114 -3.23 12.59 16.39
N GLU A 115 -3.64 12.52 15.13
CA GLU A 115 -5.03 12.33 14.71
C GLU A 115 -5.45 10.85 14.72
N GLY A 116 -4.56 9.94 15.07
CA GLY A 116 -4.84 8.50 15.18
C GLY A 116 -4.75 7.73 13.87
N HIS A 117 -4.13 8.31 12.84
CA HIS A 117 -3.81 7.59 11.63
C HIS A 117 -2.57 6.71 11.82
N GLU A 118 -2.45 5.68 10.99
CA GLU A 118 -1.29 4.80 10.95
C GLU A 118 -0.25 5.33 9.96
N ILE A 119 1.04 5.17 10.31
CA ILE A 119 2.16 5.38 9.40
C ILE A 119 2.80 4.03 9.11
N GLY A 120 2.77 3.61 7.85
CA GLY A 120 3.48 2.44 7.31
C GLY A 120 4.76 2.83 6.58
N ILE A 121 5.68 1.87 6.45
CA ILE A 121 6.93 2.05 5.70
C ILE A 121 6.65 2.02 4.20
N HIS A 122 7.29 2.94 3.43
CA HIS A 122 7.22 2.98 1.96
C HIS A 122 8.60 3.17 1.31
N GLY A 123 9.56 2.38 1.76
CA GLY A 123 10.96 2.53 1.36
C GLY A 123 11.64 3.77 1.93
N TRP A 124 12.88 3.99 1.52
CA TRP A 124 13.68 5.15 1.94
C TRP A 124 13.37 6.40 1.09
N ILE A 125 13.51 6.28 -0.25
CA ILE A 125 13.32 7.35 -1.22
C ILE A 125 12.36 6.93 -2.36
N HIS A 126 11.50 5.95 -2.08
CA HIS A 126 10.61 5.33 -3.07
C HIS A 126 11.37 4.51 -4.14
N GLU A 127 12.47 3.86 -3.76
CA GLU A 127 13.27 2.95 -4.58
C GLU A 127 12.53 1.67 -4.92
N LEU A 128 12.95 1.00 -6.01
CA LEU A 128 12.46 -0.33 -6.35
C LEU A 128 13.28 -1.40 -5.59
N ASN A 129 12.61 -2.31 -4.91
CA ASN A 129 13.26 -3.36 -4.13
C ASN A 129 13.97 -4.39 -5.01
N SER A 130 13.38 -4.75 -6.16
CA SER A 130 13.88 -5.79 -7.06
C SER A 130 15.24 -5.49 -7.69
N VAL A 131 15.65 -4.21 -7.73
CA VAL A 131 16.96 -3.83 -8.27
C VAL A 131 18.06 -3.70 -7.21
N LEU A 132 17.70 -3.89 -5.94
CA LEU A 132 18.63 -3.73 -4.81
C LEU A 132 19.32 -5.07 -4.46
N PRO A 133 20.63 -5.03 -4.14
CA PRO A 133 21.24 -6.13 -3.41
C PRO A 133 20.59 -6.27 -2.02
N ARG A 134 20.50 -7.50 -1.50
CA ARG A 134 19.85 -7.79 -0.22
C ARG A 134 20.30 -6.88 0.92
N GLU A 135 21.60 -6.62 1.03
CA GLU A 135 22.15 -5.80 2.12
C GLU A 135 21.74 -4.32 2.01
N ALA A 136 21.62 -3.81 0.78
CA ALA A 136 21.13 -2.45 0.55
C ALA A 136 19.64 -2.34 0.87
N GLU A 137 18.83 -3.31 0.42
CA GLU A 137 17.40 -3.38 0.74
C GLU A 137 17.17 -3.42 2.26
N ARG A 138 17.95 -4.28 2.96
CA ARG A 138 17.92 -4.38 4.43
C ARG A 138 18.25 -3.05 5.12
N ASP A 139 19.35 -2.39 4.72
CA ASP A 139 19.78 -1.11 5.30
C ASP A 139 18.69 -0.04 5.10
N LEU A 140 18.15 0.08 3.89
CA LEU A 140 17.14 1.08 3.58
C LEU A 140 15.84 0.82 4.35
N MET A 141 15.42 -0.44 4.48
CA MET A 141 14.22 -0.81 5.23
C MET A 141 14.36 -0.49 6.73
N LEU A 142 15.49 -0.84 7.35
CA LEU A 142 15.79 -0.51 8.75
C LEU A 142 15.86 1.01 8.98
N ARG A 143 16.59 1.72 8.13
CA ARG A 143 16.72 3.19 8.22
C ARG A 143 15.37 3.88 8.06
N SER A 144 14.49 3.35 7.20
CA SER A 144 13.15 3.87 7.03
C SER A 144 12.32 3.70 8.29
N ALA A 145 12.30 2.48 8.85
CA ALA A 145 11.59 2.21 10.09
C ALA A 145 12.07 3.08 11.26
N ASP A 146 13.39 3.19 11.45
CA ASP A 146 13.99 3.98 12.53
C ASP A 146 13.74 5.49 12.36
N THR A 147 13.76 5.98 11.12
CA THR A 147 13.50 7.39 10.81
C THR A 147 12.04 7.76 11.08
N LEU A 148 11.09 6.90 10.63
CA LEU A 148 9.67 7.11 10.89
C LEU A 148 9.36 7.07 12.38
N GLU A 149 9.92 6.10 13.12
CA GLU A 149 9.77 6.02 14.57
C GLU A 149 10.33 7.25 15.28
N LYS A 150 11.52 7.72 14.89
CA LYS A 150 12.12 8.93 15.46
C LYS A 150 11.28 10.19 15.25
N ILE A 151 10.62 10.31 14.10
CA ILE A 151 9.77 11.46 13.77
C ILE A 151 8.42 11.39 14.48
N THR A 152 7.80 10.21 14.51
CA THR A 152 6.41 10.00 14.95
C THR A 152 6.28 9.56 16.41
N GLY A 153 7.34 9.01 16.99
CA GLY A 153 7.31 8.37 18.31
C GLY A 153 6.63 6.99 18.30
N LYS A 154 6.28 6.45 17.13
CA LYS A 154 5.65 5.12 17.00
C LYS A 154 6.38 4.29 15.96
N ARG A 155 6.68 3.03 16.30
CA ARG A 155 7.23 2.05 15.36
C ARG A 155 6.16 1.64 14.36
N SER A 156 6.47 1.68 13.06
CA SER A 156 5.62 1.11 12.02
C SER A 156 5.58 -0.42 12.15
N VAL A 157 4.41 -1.00 12.03
CA VAL A 157 4.19 -2.44 12.14
C VAL A 157 3.91 -3.11 10.79
N GLY A 158 3.85 -2.33 9.74
CA GLY A 158 3.64 -2.82 8.37
C GLY A 158 4.30 -1.95 7.34
N MET A 159 4.36 -2.47 6.13
CA MET A 159 4.89 -1.74 5.00
C MET A 159 4.10 -1.97 3.72
N ARG A 160 4.39 -1.12 2.75
CA ARG A 160 4.08 -1.29 1.34
C ARG A 160 5.34 -0.97 0.56
N THR A 161 5.74 -1.88 -0.33
CA THR A 161 6.91 -1.61 -1.18
C THR A 161 6.60 -0.52 -2.20
N PRO A 162 7.55 0.38 -2.50
CA PRO A 162 7.35 1.39 -3.55
C PRO A 162 6.97 0.76 -4.89
N SER A 163 5.95 1.30 -5.53
CA SER A 163 5.41 0.78 -6.81
C SER A 163 4.96 -0.69 -6.74
N TRP A 164 4.73 -1.22 -5.53
CA TRP A 164 4.41 -2.64 -5.26
C TRP A 164 5.48 -3.59 -5.78
N ASP A 165 6.72 -3.09 -5.88
CA ASP A 165 7.87 -3.85 -6.37
C ASP A 165 8.49 -4.68 -5.24
N PHE A 166 8.27 -5.99 -5.29
CA PHE A 166 8.62 -6.93 -4.25
C PHE A 166 9.79 -7.82 -4.69
N SER A 167 10.91 -7.75 -3.97
CA SER A 167 12.11 -8.55 -4.29
C SER A 167 12.03 -9.96 -3.71
N PRO A 168 12.88 -10.90 -4.16
CA PRO A 168 13.01 -12.21 -3.51
C PRO A 168 13.45 -12.15 -2.03
N ASN A 169 13.97 -11.01 -1.57
CA ASN A 169 14.48 -10.83 -0.22
C ASN A 169 13.48 -10.13 0.72
N THR A 170 12.53 -9.37 0.15
CA THR A 170 11.65 -8.46 0.90
C THR A 170 10.95 -9.18 2.06
N LEU A 171 10.28 -10.32 1.80
CA LEU A 171 9.55 -11.04 2.85
C LEU A 171 10.46 -11.55 3.98
N ALA A 172 11.66 -12.01 3.64
CA ALA A 172 12.63 -12.42 4.66
C ALA A 172 13.06 -11.26 5.55
N LEU A 173 13.19 -10.07 4.98
CA LEU A 173 13.54 -8.84 5.69
C LEU A 173 12.38 -8.32 6.54
N GLU A 174 11.16 -8.38 6.05
CA GLU A 174 9.95 -8.06 6.81
C GLU A 174 9.82 -8.93 8.06
N LYS A 175 10.03 -10.24 7.89
CA LYS A 175 10.06 -11.18 9.01
C LYS A 175 11.20 -10.85 9.99
N GLU A 176 12.39 -10.49 9.50
CA GLU A 176 13.53 -10.07 10.32
C GLU A 176 13.20 -8.81 11.13
N LEU A 177 12.49 -7.84 10.54
CA LEU A 177 12.05 -6.63 11.20
C LEU A 177 10.86 -6.83 12.15
N GLY A 178 10.24 -8.00 12.12
CA GLY A 178 9.07 -8.32 12.94
C GLY A 178 7.80 -7.58 12.51
N LEU A 179 7.66 -7.29 11.20
CA LEU A 179 6.45 -6.64 10.69
C LEU A 179 5.24 -7.57 10.82
N LEU A 180 4.10 -6.99 11.13
CA LEU A 180 2.82 -7.68 11.23
C LEU A 180 2.25 -7.99 9.84
N TYR A 181 2.39 -7.03 8.92
CA TYR A 181 1.77 -7.13 7.59
C TYR A 181 2.59 -6.43 6.50
N ASP A 182 2.38 -6.89 5.28
CA ASP A 182 2.68 -6.22 4.01
C ASP A 182 1.39 -5.82 3.27
N SER A 183 1.50 -4.89 2.34
CA SER A 183 0.39 -4.50 1.45
C SER A 183 0.92 -4.15 0.07
N SER A 184 1.57 -5.13 -0.58
CA SER A 184 2.23 -4.94 -1.89
C SER A 184 1.82 -5.99 -2.92
N LEU A 185 1.28 -7.13 -2.49
CA LEU A 185 1.01 -8.28 -3.32
C LEU A 185 -0.49 -8.45 -3.59
N MET A 186 -0.84 -9.28 -4.57
CA MET A 186 -2.21 -9.39 -5.07
C MET A 186 -2.59 -10.83 -5.44
N ALA A 187 -2.27 -11.79 -4.52
CA ALA A 187 -2.56 -13.20 -4.78
C ALA A 187 -3.94 -13.64 -4.27
N ASP A 188 -4.67 -12.78 -3.58
CA ASP A 188 -6.02 -13.01 -3.08
C ASP A 188 -6.78 -11.67 -2.98
N GLU A 189 -8.09 -11.71 -2.76
CA GLU A 189 -8.94 -10.53 -2.52
C GLU A 189 -9.09 -10.21 -1.03
N ASP A 190 -8.88 -11.20 -0.14
CA ASP A 190 -8.87 -11.07 1.31
C ASP A 190 -7.45 -11.17 1.88
N CYS A 191 -7.29 -10.84 3.16
CA CYS A 191 -6.02 -11.01 3.85
C CYS A 191 -5.56 -12.47 3.79
N TYR A 192 -4.26 -12.68 3.58
CA TYR A 192 -3.68 -14.02 3.56
C TYR A 192 -2.28 -14.03 4.17
N GLU A 193 -1.85 -15.21 4.56
CA GLU A 193 -0.49 -15.41 5.06
C GLU A 193 0.52 -15.41 3.92
N LEU A 194 1.68 -14.82 4.16
CA LEU A 194 2.82 -14.91 3.26
C LEU A 194 3.73 -16.08 3.66
N LEU A 195 3.94 -16.99 2.70
CA LEU A 195 4.86 -18.11 2.84
C LEU A 195 6.20 -17.79 2.17
N LEU A 196 7.29 -18.04 2.89
CA LEU A 196 8.66 -17.97 2.38
C LEU A 196 9.18 -19.38 2.13
N HIS A 197 9.43 -19.75 0.88
CA HIS A 197 9.82 -21.11 0.49
C HIS A 197 8.89 -22.21 1.01
N GLY A 198 7.60 -21.90 1.15
CA GLY A 198 6.57 -22.80 1.66
C GLY A 198 6.40 -22.80 3.18
N GLU A 199 7.22 -22.06 3.91
CA GLU A 199 7.16 -21.93 5.36
C GLU A 199 6.37 -20.69 5.79
N GLU A 200 5.59 -20.82 6.85
CA GLU A 200 4.83 -19.74 7.46
C GLU A 200 5.75 -18.64 7.99
N THR A 201 5.45 -17.38 7.66
CA THR A 201 6.23 -16.24 8.16
C THR A 201 5.58 -15.52 9.31
N GLY A 202 4.28 -15.63 9.43
CA GLY A 202 3.46 -14.84 10.33
C GLY A 202 3.22 -13.40 9.85
N VAL A 203 3.76 -13.01 8.68
CA VAL A 203 3.45 -11.75 8.00
C VAL A 203 2.17 -11.92 7.18
N ILE A 204 1.27 -10.97 7.30
CA ILE A 204 -0.03 -10.99 6.63
C ILE A 204 0.03 -10.05 5.44
N GLU A 205 -0.48 -10.50 4.31
CA GLU A 205 -0.75 -9.60 3.19
C GLU A 205 -2.13 -8.97 3.33
N LEU A 206 -2.20 -7.62 3.27
CA LEU A 206 -3.41 -6.90 2.91
C LEU A 206 -3.35 -6.60 1.40
N PRO A 207 -4.04 -7.38 0.56
CA PRO A 207 -3.78 -7.36 -0.86
C PRO A 207 -4.16 -6.02 -1.50
N VAL A 208 -3.27 -5.56 -2.36
CA VAL A 208 -3.50 -4.46 -3.29
C VAL A 208 -4.07 -5.00 -4.60
N GLU A 209 -4.60 -4.10 -5.42
CA GLU A 209 -5.06 -4.44 -6.76
C GLU A 209 -5.10 -3.18 -7.64
N TRP A 210 -4.63 -3.27 -8.88
CA TRP A 210 -4.48 -2.12 -9.77
C TRP A 210 -5.78 -1.36 -10.04
N VAL A 211 -6.92 -2.04 -10.06
CA VAL A 211 -8.23 -1.39 -10.20
C VAL A 211 -8.57 -0.50 -9.00
N ARG A 212 -8.01 -0.80 -7.84
CA ARG A 212 -8.17 -0.04 -6.60
C ARG A 212 -6.99 0.88 -6.30
N ASP A 213 -6.46 1.53 -7.34
CA ASP A 213 -5.39 2.52 -7.25
C ASP A 213 -5.74 3.78 -8.06
N ASP A 214 -5.73 4.95 -7.44
CA ASP A 214 -6.06 6.21 -8.11
C ASP A 214 -5.04 6.62 -9.18
N ALA A 215 -3.79 6.17 -9.03
CA ALA A 215 -2.72 6.47 -9.99
C ALA A 215 -2.97 5.82 -11.35
N VAL A 216 -3.62 4.68 -11.39
CA VAL A 216 -3.97 3.98 -12.65
C VAL A 216 -4.84 4.85 -13.54
N TYR A 217 -5.71 5.67 -12.94
CA TYR A 217 -6.68 6.50 -13.67
C TYR A 217 -6.21 7.94 -13.88
N PHE A 218 -5.42 8.49 -12.95
CA PHE A 218 -5.17 9.93 -12.89
C PHE A 218 -3.70 10.33 -12.99
N ALA A 219 -2.75 9.40 -12.83
CA ALA A 219 -1.33 9.72 -12.93
C ALA A 219 -0.92 9.82 -14.40
N MET A 220 -0.97 11.03 -14.94
CA MET A 220 -0.48 11.34 -16.27
C MET A 220 0.71 12.29 -16.21
N HIS A 221 1.77 11.95 -16.94
CA HIS A 221 2.84 12.88 -17.24
C HIS A 221 3.34 12.67 -18.68
N ARG A 222 3.90 13.72 -19.26
CA ARG A 222 4.21 13.78 -20.70
C ARG A 222 5.17 12.69 -21.21
N PHE A 223 5.85 11.98 -20.33
CA PHE A 223 6.83 10.94 -20.66
C PHE A 223 6.37 9.52 -20.37
N SER A 224 5.19 9.34 -19.78
CA SER A 224 4.60 8.01 -19.62
C SER A 224 3.71 7.66 -20.82
N SER A 225 3.43 6.37 -20.96
CA SER A 225 2.39 5.92 -21.89
C SER A 225 1.12 6.70 -21.59
N LEU A 226 0.65 7.45 -22.58
CA LEU A 226 -0.53 8.29 -22.42
C LEU A 226 -1.71 7.42 -22.03
N ARG A 227 -2.17 7.58 -20.79
CA ARG A 227 -3.47 7.10 -20.38
C ARG A 227 -4.47 8.18 -20.70
N PRO A 228 -5.59 7.85 -21.35
CA PRO A 228 -6.66 8.82 -21.50
C PRO A 228 -7.12 9.24 -20.12
N TYR A 229 -7.43 10.53 -19.95
CA TYR A 229 -8.01 11.02 -18.71
C TYR A 229 -9.33 10.29 -18.42
N THR A 230 -9.40 9.63 -17.29
CA THR A 230 -10.60 8.93 -16.85
C THR A 230 -11.49 9.92 -16.09
N PRO A 231 -12.77 10.08 -16.46
CA PRO A 231 -13.68 10.96 -15.72
C PRO A 231 -13.76 10.54 -14.23
N PRO A 232 -13.69 11.48 -13.29
CA PRO A 232 -13.75 11.16 -11.86
C PRO A 232 -15.04 10.42 -11.44
N THR A 233 -16.14 10.63 -12.16
CA THR A 233 -17.41 9.89 -11.94
C THR A 233 -17.26 8.41 -12.23
N ASP A 234 -16.55 8.06 -13.28
CA ASP A 234 -16.34 6.66 -13.69
C ASP A 234 -15.43 5.97 -12.68
N VAL A 235 -14.39 6.65 -12.19
CA VAL A 235 -13.51 6.13 -11.13
C VAL A 235 -14.29 5.90 -9.84
N LEU A 236 -15.18 6.82 -9.46
CA LEU A 236 -16.08 6.61 -8.32
C LEU A 236 -16.98 5.38 -8.52
N ASP A 237 -17.53 5.18 -9.72
CA ASP A 237 -18.38 4.00 -10.01
C ASP A 237 -17.56 2.71 -9.90
N ILE A 238 -16.32 2.69 -10.42
CA ILE A 238 -15.41 1.54 -10.27
C ILE A 238 -15.17 1.24 -8.79
N PHE A 239 -14.74 2.23 -8.01
CA PHE A 239 -14.43 2.01 -6.58
C PHE A 239 -15.67 1.61 -5.76
N ARG A 240 -16.86 2.11 -6.12
CA ARG A 240 -18.12 1.68 -5.48
C ARG A 240 -18.42 0.22 -5.77
N ARG A 241 -18.25 -0.24 -7.01
CA ARG A 241 -18.47 -1.65 -7.38
C ARG A 241 -17.52 -2.59 -6.65
N GLU A 242 -16.26 -2.23 -6.54
CA GLU A 242 -15.27 -2.97 -5.76
C GLU A 242 -15.67 -3.05 -4.28
N LEU A 243 -16.06 -1.92 -3.68
CA LEU A 243 -16.55 -1.89 -2.31
C LEU A 243 -17.85 -2.69 -2.12
N ASP A 244 -18.77 -2.60 -3.06
CA ASP A 244 -20.03 -3.34 -3.01
C ASP A 244 -19.78 -4.84 -3.07
N ALA A 245 -18.89 -5.30 -3.94
CA ALA A 245 -18.51 -6.70 -4.04
C ALA A 245 -17.85 -7.20 -2.74
N ALA A 246 -16.90 -6.47 -2.20
CA ALA A 246 -16.26 -6.81 -0.94
C ALA A 246 -17.28 -6.85 0.23
N TRP A 247 -18.23 -5.92 0.24
CA TRP A 247 -19.29 -5.89 1.25
C TRP A 247 -20.27 -7.07 1.11
N GLU A 248 -20.70 -7.39 -0.10
CA GLU A 248 -21.59 -8.52 -0.37
C GLU A 248 -20.95 -9.84 0.04
N ASP A 249 -19.68 -9.99 -0.25
CA ASP A 249 -18.90 -11.18 0.08
C ASP A 249 -18.50 -11.24 1.56
N GLY A 250 -18.49 -10.12 2.28
CA GLY A 250 -18.09 -10.03 3.69
C GLY A 250 -16.56 -9.95 3.87
N GLY A 251 -15.85 -9.50 2.87
CA GLY A 251 -14.39 -9.43 2.80
C GLY A 251 -13.79 -8.09 3.22
N VAL A 252 -12.66 -7.77 2.63
CA VAL A 252 -11.91 -6.51 2.82
C VAL A 252 -11.98 -5.66 1.56
N PHE A 253 -12.36 -4.40 1.71
CA PHE A 253 -12.13 -3.38 0.70
C PHE A 253 -10.92 -2.55 1.08
N GLN A 254 -9.82 -2.76 0.38
CA GLN A 254 -8.60 -1.96 0.48
C GLN A 254 -8.56 -1.00 -0.73
N LEU A 255 -8.19 0.27 -0.50
CA LEU A 255 -8.05 1.27 -1.56
C LEU A 255 -6.73 2.03 -1.40
N THR A 256 -5.94 2.07 -2.46
CA THR A 256 -4.70 2.84 -2.55
C THR A 256 -4.94 4.17 -3.23
N MET A 257 -4.50 5.23 -2.61
CA MET A 257 -4.60 6.59 -3.14
C MET A 257 -3.30 7.35 -2.88
N HIS A 258 -3.09 8.43 -3.66
CA HIS A 258 -1.90 9.26 -3.52
C HIS A 258 -2.31 10.71 -3.25
N PRO A 259 -1.84 11.37 -2.19
CA PRO A 259 -2.23 12.74 -1.87
C PRO A 259 -2.01 13.75 -3.01
N HIS A 260 -0.92 13.57 -3.78
CA HIS A 260 -0.62 14.39 -4.95
C HIS A 260 -1.48 14.05 -6.20
N ILE A 261 -2.32 13.01 -6.12
CA ILE A 261 -3.24 12.58 -7.18
C ILE A 261 -4.68 12.82 -6.76
N ILE A 262 -5.22 12.09 -5.78
CA ILE A 262 -6.61 12.21 -5.34
C ILE A 262 -6.90 13.56 -4.65
N GLY A 263 -5.89 14.19 -4.04
CA GLY A 263 -6.03 15.41 -3.26
C GLY A 263 -6.42 16.68 -4.04
N TYR A 264 -6.48 16.63 -5.37
CA TYR A 264 -6.95 17.77 -6.19
C TYR A 264 -8.44 18.06 -5.96
N ARG A 265 -8.82 19.35 -6.06
CA ARG A 265 -10.21 19.80 -5.85
C ARG A 265 -11.24 19.12 -6.75
N SER A 266 -10.81 18.65 -7.92
CA SER A 266 -11.65 17.96 -8.90
C SER A 266 -11.85 16.47 -8.59
N ARG A 267 -11.13 15.90 -7.60
CA ARG A 267 -11.10 14.44 -7.35
C ARG A 267 -11.32 14.06 -5.88
N ILE A 268 -10.95 14.92 -4.92
CA ILE A 268 -11.07 14.61 -3.49
C ILE A 268 -12.49 14.24 -3.06
N TRP A 269 -13.51 14.72 -3.75
CA TRP A 269 -14.90 14.40 -3.50
C TRP A 269 -15.23 12.90 -3.73
N ILE A 270 -14.41 12.18 -4.52
CA ILE A 270 -14.55 10.73 -4.72
C ILE A 270 -14.44 10.02 -3.37
N VAL A 271 -13.47 10.41 -2.55
CA VAL A 271 -13.24 9.83 -1.21
C VAL A 271 -14.42 10.15 -0.28
N ASP A 272 -14.95 11.38 -0.33
CA ASP A 272 -16.14 11.78 0.45
C ASP A 272 -17.35 10.91 0.10
N GLU A 273 -17.63 10.76 -1.18
CA GLU A 273 -18.76 9.95 -1.67
C GLU A 273 -18.57 8.45 -1.36
N LEU A 274 -17.36 7.93 -1.48
CA LEU A 274 -17.07 6.52 -1.19
C LEU A 274 -17.28 6.21 0.30
N ILE A 275 -16.79 7.09 1.19
CA ILE A 275 -17.03 6.92 2.65
C ILE A 275 -18.52 6.99 2.97
N ARG A 276 -19.25 7.94 2.37
CA ARG A 276 -20.72 8.02 2.56
C ARG A 276 -21.41 6.76 2.05
N HIS A 277 -21.02 6.26 0.90
CA HIS A 277 -21.56 5.04 0.33
C HIS A 277 -21.33 3.84 1.25
N ALA A 278 -20.11 3.64 1.75
CA ALA A 278 -19.82 2.58 2.70
C ALA A 278 -20.66 2.70 4.00
N LYS A 279 -20.78 3.91 4.55
CA LYS A 279 -21.60 4.16 5.75
C LYS A 279 -23.09 3.99 5.51
N SER A 280 -23.58 4.17 4.28
CA SER A 280 -24.98 3.97 3.93
C SER A 280 -25.43 2.51 3.85
N LYS A 281 -24.48 1.56 3.84
CA LYS A 281 -24.77 0.12 3.77
C LYS A 281 -25.57 -0.37 4.97
N GLY A 282 -25.39 0.20 6.17
CA GLY A 282 -26.15 -0.16 7.33
C GLY A 282 -25.41 0.00 8.66
N GLN A 283 -25.98 -0.59 9.70
CA GLN A 283 -25.41 -0.62 11.06
C GLN A 283 -25.36 -2.07 11.58
N GLY A 284 -24.57 -2.32 12.63
CA GLY A 284 -24.44 -3.66 13.20
C GLY A 284 -23.85 -4.64 12.20
N LYS A 285 -24.56 -5.73 11.92
CA LYS A 285 -24.14 -6.80 10.99
C LYS A 285 -24.08 -6.37 9.52
N ASP A 286 -24.64 -5.24 9.17
CA ASP A 286 -24.63 -4.70 7.83
C ASP A 286 -23.62 -3.53 7.71
N ALA A 287 -22.96 -3.14 8.81
CA ALA A 287 -22.00 -2.06 8.82
C ALA A 287 -20.72 -2.39 8.02
N ALA A 288 -20.08 -1.33 7.55
CA ALA A 288 -18.69 -1.36 7.13
C ALA A 288 -17.81 -0.88 8.30
N TRP A 289 -16.79 -1.64 8.64
CA TRP A 289 -15.82 -1.27 9.65
C TRP A 289 -14.64 -0.55 9.01
N PHE A 290 -14.54 0.75 9.23
CA PHE A 290 -13.37 1.53 8.83
C PHE A 290 -12.23 1.30 9.81
N ALA A 291 -11.07 0.91 9.30
CA ALA A 291 -9.91 0.58 10.10
C ALA A 291 -8.60 0.91 9.39
N THR A 292 -7.52 1.05 10.16
CA THR A 292 -6.16 1.07 9.61
C THR A 292 -5.76 -0.33 9.14
N HIS A 293 -4.73 -0.40 8.29
CA HIS A 293 -4.21 -1.69 7.80
C HIS A 293 -3.72 -2.56 8.96
N ALA A 294 -3.04 -1.99 9.95
CA ALA A 294 -2.62 -2.71 11.15
C ALA A 294 -3.80 -3.31 11.93
N GLU A 295 -4.90 -2.55 12.08
CA GLU A 295 -6.10 -3.06 12.75
C GLU A 295 -6.76 -4.19 11.98
N VAL A 296 -6.86 -4.08 10.64
CA VAL A 296 -7.43 -5.12 9.79
C VAL A 296 -6.57 -6.39 9.85
N ALA A 297 -5.24 -6.27 9.67
CA ALA A 297 -4.32 -7.39 9.71
C ALA A 297 -4.36 -8.11 11.07
N ALA A 298 -4.28 -7.36 12.17
CA ALA A 298 -4.34 -7.93 13.52
C ALA A 298 -5.67 -8.67 13.75
N TYR A 299 -6.79 -8.05 13.39
CA TYR A 299 -8.12 -8.65 13.55
C TYR A 299 -8.29 -9.91 12.69
N ALA A 300 -7.89 -9.85 11.43
CA ALA A 300 -7.95 -10.98 10.51
C ALA A 300 -7.13 -12.18 11.05
N LYS A 301 -5.92 -11.92 11.55
CA LYS A 301 -5.03 -12.96 12.13
C LYS A 301 -5.64 -13.62 13.36
N GLU A 302 -6.23 -12.83 14.25
CA GLU A 302 -6.79 -13.31 15.51
C GLU A 302 -8.11 -14.07 15.33
N HIS A 303 -8.93 -13.70 14.32
CA HIS A 303 -10.31 -14.17 14.17
C HIS A 303 -10.56 -14.97 12.89
N ALA A 304 -9.50 -15.38 12.15
CA ALA A 304 -9.64 -16.23 10.97
C ALA A 304 -10.40 -17.53 11.30
N ALA A 305 -11.37 -17.87 10.43
CA ALA A 305 -12.20 -19.06 10.59
C ALA A 305 -11.51 -20.31 10.05
#